data_efae115cd8bbda2139349bdb3b6392e6
#
_entry.id   efae115cd8bbda2139349bdb3b6392e6
#
_cell.length_a   1.000
_cell.length_b   1.000
_cell.length_c   1.000
_cell.angle_alpha   90.00
_cell.angle_beta   90.00
_cell.angle_gamma   90.00
#
_symmetry.space_group_name_H-M   'P 1'
#
loop_
_entity.id
_entity.type
_entity.pdbx_description
1 polymer ?
#
loop_
_entity_poly.entity_id
_entity_poly.type
_entity_poly.pdbx_seq_one_letter_code
_entity_poly.pdbx_strand_id
1 'polypeptide(L)'
;MVVIKNGRVMDPKTGLDQVCDLRIEGKKIVEIAENLRTDGQEVLDASGLVVAPGLIDVHVHFREPGQTHKEDIHTGALAAAAGGFTRVVMMANTNPTISDIATLEEVLASAAKENLHIHTVATVTKNFDGQHLTDFEGLLKAGAAGFSDDGIPLQSTKVVRQALEEAKRLGTFISLHEEDPELNGILGLNENIAKEHFHVCGATGVAEYSMAARDAMIAHATGAHLHIQHLSKEESVKVVEFAQGLGAHVTAEVAPQHFSKTESLLLTKGSNAKMNPPLRLESDRLAVIEGLKSGVISVIATDHAPHHADEKNVPDITKAPSGMTGLETSLSLGLTYLVHAGHLSLMQLLEKMSYNPARLYDFDAGYIAVDGPADLTIFDPKADRLVSDHFASKAGNSPFVGETLKGKVAFTICDGQVIFQG
;
A
#
# COMPACT_ATOMS: atom_id res chain seq x y z
N MET A 1 1.68 24.19 19.38
CA MET A 1 1.12 23.25 20.40
C MET A 1 -0.36 23.07 20.10
N VAL A 2 -0.78 21.84 19.84
CA VAL A 2 -2.17 21.50 19.49
C VAL A 2 -2.68 20.48 20.52
N VAL A 3 -3.93 20.60 20.95
CA VAL A 3 -4.60 19.62 21.79
C VAL A 3 -5.75 18.99 21.00
N ILE A 4 -5.69 17.69 20.80
CA ILE A 4 -6.79 16.91 20.22
C ILE A 4 -7.68 16.48 21.39
N LYS A 5 -8.96 16.83 21.34
CA LYS A 5 -9.94 16.64 22.42
C LYS A 5 -10.97 15.57 22.08
N ASN A 6 -11.37 14.79 23.09
CA ASN A 6 -12.54 13.92 23.07
C ASN A 6 -12.51 12.81 22.02
N GLY A 7 -11.36 12.49 21.42
CA GLY A 7 -11.23 11.46 20.40
C GLY A 7 -11.21 10.05 21.00
N ARG A 8 -11.76 9.06 20.28
CA ARG A 8 -11.51 7.65 20.59
C ARG A 8 -10.12 7.28 20.08
N VAL A 9 -9.14 7.30 20.96
CA VAL A 9 -7.75 6.98 20.65
C VAL A 9 -7.60 5.48 20.56
N MET A 10 -7.10 5.01 19.41
CA MET A 10 -6.85 3.58 19.14
C MET A 10 -5.41 3.39 18.71
N ASP A 11 -4.67 2.54 19.45
CA ASP A 11 -3.28 2.20 19.13
C ASP A 11 -3.10 0.69 18.97
N PRO A 12 -2.83 0.19 17.76
CA PRO A 12 -2.67 -1.25 17.51
C PRO A 12 -1.43 -1.86 18.16
N LYS A 13 -0.39 -1.06 18.48
CA LYS A 13 0.82 -1.56 19.15
C LYS A 13 0.57 -1.97 20.60
N THR A 14 -0.23 -1.20 21.33
CA THR A 14 -0.51 -1.41 22.75
C THR A 14 -1.88 -2.00 23.03
N GLY A 15 -2.78 -1.97 22.02
CA GLY A 15 -4.20 -2.33 22.17
C GLY A 15 -5.01 -1.24 22.87
N LEU A 16 -4.50 0.00 22.98
CA LEU A 16 -5.23 1.13 23.55
C LEU A 16 -6.49 1.40 22.72
N ASP A 17 -7.64 1.49 23.39
CA ASP A 17 -8.94 1.83 22.80
C ASP A 17 -9.78 2.56 23.85
N GLN A 18 -9.62 3.87 23.93
CA GLN A 18 -10.35 4.69 24.92
C GLN A 18 -10.56 6.12 24.44
N VAL A 19 -11.56 6.80 24.98
CA VAL A 19 -11.74 8.25 24.77
C VAL A 19 -10.76 9.00 25.66
N CYS A 20 -9.83 9.73 25.06
CA CYS A 20 -8.90 10.61 25.77
C CYS A 20 -8.40 11.74 24.87
N ASP A 21 -7.60 12.62 25.43
CA ASP A 21 -7.03 13.77 24.75
C ASP A 21 -5.55 13.54 24.48
N LEU A 22 -5.04 14.12 23.41
CA LEU A 22 -3.63 14.12 23.06
C LEU A 22 -3.10 15.56 23.01
N ARG A 23 -1.93 15.82 23.59
CA ARG A 23 -1.19 17.06 23.41
C ARG A 23 -0.01 16.85 22.49
N ILE A 24 0.11 17.69 21.48
CA ILE A 24 1.18 17.68 20.49
C ILE A 24 2.05 18.92 20.68
N GLU A 25 3.37 18.72 20.70
CA GLU A 25 4.38 19.75 20.74
C GLU A 25 5.46 19.48 19.69
N GLY A 26 5.57 20.36 18.68
CA GLY A 26 6.41 20.08 17.52
C GLY A 26 5.97 18.79 16.84
N LYS A 27 6.91 17.86 16.67
CA LYS A 27 6.67 16.57 15.98
C LYS A 27 6.28 15.41 16.92
N LYS A 28 5.99 15.69 18.19
CA LYS A 28 5.80 14.65 19.21
C LYS A 28 4.48 14.77 19.96
N ILE A 29 3.94 13.63 20.37
CA ILE A 29 2.88 13.53 21.36
C ILE A 29 3.55 13.64 22.73
N VAL A 30 3.24 14.68 23.49
CA VAL A 30 3.88 14.93 24.80
C VAL A 30 3.01 14.53 25.98
N GLU A 31 1.70 14.37 25.79
CA GLU A 31 0.78 13.99 26.84
C GLU A 31 -0.43 13.26 26.28
N ILE A 32 -0.86 12.20 27.00
CA ILE A 32 -2.07 11.43 26.73
C ILE A 32 -2.83 11.32 28.05
N ALA A 33 -3.97 11.95 28.16
CA ALA A 33 -4.77 11.94 29.40
C ALA A 33 -6.22 12.32 29.15
N GLU A 34 -7.11 12.07 30.09
CA GLU A 34 -8.48 12.59 30.06
C GLU A 34 -8.47 14.07 30.49
N ASN A 35 -9.32 14.90 29.89
CA ASN A 35 -9.59 16.28 30.26
C ASN A 35 -8.34 17.18 30.31
N LEU A 36 -7.46 17.10 29.31
CA LEU A 36 -6.30 18.00 29.21
C LEU A 36 -6.73 19.47 29.17
N ARG A 37 -6.00 20.32 29.89
CA ARG A 37 -6.20 21.78 29.82
C ARG A 37 -5.73 22.29 28.46
N THR A 38 -6.41 23.34 27.97
CA THR A 38 -6.17 23.89 26.63
C THR A 38 -5.69 25.34 26.65
N ASP A 39 -5.36 25.89 27.81
CA ASP A 39 -5.08 27.31 28.09
C ASP A 39 -4.24 27.97 26.97
N GLY A 40 -4.89 28.70 26.07
CA GLY A 40 -4.25 29.44 24.97
C GLY A 40 -3.68 28.55 23.82
N GLN A 41 -4.00 27.26 23.77
CA GLN A 41 -3.53 26.35 22.75
C GLN A 41 -4.60 26.20 21.63
N GLU A 42 -4.15 25.82 20.45
CA GLU A 42 -5.05 25.37 19.39
C GLU A 42 -5.74 24.07 19.80
N VAL A 43 -7.05 23.99 19.59
CA VAL A 43 -7.86 22.82 19.96
C VAL A 43 -8.50 22.24 18.71
N LEU A 44 -8.27 20.92 18.51
CA LEU A 44 -8.95 20.12 17.51
C LEU A 44 -9.95 19.22 18.25
N ASP A 45 -11.25 19.43 18.05
CA ASP A 45 -12.29 18.58 18.62
C ASP A 45 -12.49 17.33 17.76
N ALA A 46 -12.17 16.17 18.33
CA ALA A 46 -12.33 14.86 17.72
C ALA A 46 -13.52 14.08 18.30
N SER A 47 -14.52 14.79 18.86
CA SER A 47 -15.73 14.17 19.43
C SER A 47 -16.42 13.28 18.40
N GLY A 48 -16.61 11.99 18.74
CA GLY A 48 -17.22 10.99 17.85
C GLY A 48 -16.29 10.42 16.78
N LEU A 49 -15.07 10.92 16.68
CA LEU A 49 -14.06 10.46 15.73
C LEU A 49 -13.08 9.47 16.38
N VAL A 50 -12.46 8.64 15.55
CA VAL A 50 -11.33 7.81 15.90
C VAL A 50 -10.05 8.61 15.65
N VAL A 51 -9.13 8.56 16.61
CA VAL A 51 -7.76 9.07 16.49
C VAL A 51 -6.84 7.85 16.48
N ALA A 52 -6.23 7.58 15.36
CA ALA A 52 -5.35 6.44 15.12
C ALA A 52 -3.95 6.91 14.71
N PRO A 53 -2.91 6.04 14.79
CA PRO A 53 -1.63 6.33 14.15
C PRO A 53 -1.83 6.63 12.67
N GLY A 54 -1.03 7.52 12.12
CA GLY A 54 -1.05 7.81 10.69
C GLY A 54 -0.94 6.55 9.86
N LEU A 55 -1.77 6.43 8.81
CA LEU A 55 -1.72 5.29 7.92
C LEU A 55 -0.41 5.29 7.12
N ILE A 56 0.06 4.10 6.77
CA ILE A 56 1.31 3.88 6.04
C ILE A 56 1.02 3.00 4.84
N ASP A 57 1.38 3.48 3.66
CA ASP A 57 1.27 2.71 2.42
C ASP A 57 2.65 2.32 1.91
N VAL A 58 2.89 1.04 1.76
CA VAL A 58 4.20 0.52 1.36
C VAL A 58 4.31 0.21 -0.14
N HIS A 59 3.26 0.57 -0.92
CA HIS A 59 3.21 0.28 -2.35
C HIS A 59 2.44 1.35 -3.12
N VAL A 60 3.16 2.38 -3.63
CA VAL A 60 2.57 3.46 -4.44
C VAL A 60 3.44 3.81 -5.63
N HIS A 61 2.80 4.32 -6.72
CA HIS A 61 3.46 4.75 -7.95
C HIS A 61 3.24 6.24 -8.18
N PHE A 62 4.14 7.09 -7.71
CA PHE A 62 4.04 8.54 -7.93
C PHE A 62 4.61 8.99 -9.28
N ARG A 63 5.04 8.05 -10.12
CA ARG A 63 5.36 8.28 -11.53
C ARG A 63 6.49 9.28 -11.81
N GLU A 64 7.12 9.85 -10.82
CA GLU A 64 8.25 10.76 -10.91
C GLU A 64 9.54 10.04 -10.48
N PRO A 65 10.58 10.13 -11.31
CA PRO A 65 10.73 10.92 -12.54
C PRO A 65 10.06 10.31 -13.79
N GLY A 66 9.84 11.18 -14.79
CA GLY A 66 9.63 10.83 -16.20
C GLY A 66 8.21 10.57 -16.65
N GLN A 67 7.24 10.35 -15.74
CA GLN A 67 5.84 10.10 -16.10
C GLN A 67 4.87 11.05 -15.35
N THR A 68 5.30 12.27 -15.10
CA THR A 68 4.59 13.28 -14.29
C THR A 68 3.27 13.76 -14.90
N HIS A 69 2.97 13.38 -16.15
CA HIS A 69 1.65 13.59 -16.74
C HIS A 69 0.56 12.70 -16.11
N LYS A 70 0.93 11.57 -15.50
CA LYS A 70 0.03 10.65 -14.79
C LYS A 70 -0.13 11.02 -13.32
N GLU A 71 0.98 11.25 -12.65
CA GLU A 71 1.11 11.64 -11.25
C GLU A 71 2.50 12.21 -11.02
N ASP A 72 2.67 13.04 -10.01
CA ASP A 72 3.97 13.48 -9.50
C ASP A 72 4.00 13.34 -7.96
N ILE A 73 5.17 13.54 -7.37
CA ILE A 73 5.37 13.38 -5.93
C ILE A 73 4.44 14.33 -5.15
N HIS A 74 4.20 15.54 -5.65
CA HIS A 74 3.35 16.51 -4.99
C HIS A 74 1.88 16.09 -4.96
N THR A 75 1.31 15.73 -6.12
CA THR A 75 -0.10 15.34 -6.19
C THR A 75 -0.34 13.98 -5.54
N GLY A 76 0.62 13.06 -5.61
CA GLY A 76 0.60 11.82 -4.85
C GLY A 76 0.62 12.04 -3.33
N ALA A 77 1.41 13.02 -2.85
CA ALA A 77 1.42 13.39 -1.43
C ALA A 77 0.06 13.97 -0.98
N LEU A 78 -0.58 14.80 -1.81
CA LEU A 78 -1.93 15.31 -1.53
C LEU A 78 -2.96 14.18 -1.47
N ALA A 79 -2.90 13.23 -2.39
CA ALA A 79 -3.78 12.05 -2.40
C ALA A 79 -3.57 11.17 -1.16
N ALA A 80 -2.32 10.97 -0.74
CA ALA A 80 -1.97 10.24 0.48
C ALA A 80 -2.55 10.95 1.72
N ALA A 81 -2.34 12.26 1.84
CA ALA A 81 -2.88 13.04 2.95
C ALA A 81 -4.42 12.97 2.99
N ALA A 82 -5.10 13.07 1.85
CA ALA A 82 -6.56 12.95 1.76
C ALA A 82 -7.07 11.55 2.13
N GLY A 83 -6.24 10.52 1.91
CA GLY A 83 -6.51 9.12 2.31
C GLY A 83 -6.22 8.80 3.78
N GLY A 84 -5.62 9.72 4.54
CA GLY A 84 -5.22 9.50 5.94
C GLY A 84 -3.80 8.97 6.11
N PHE A 85 -3.02 8.92 5.04
CA PHE A 85 -1.64 8.44 5.10
C PHE A 85 -0.69 9.56 5.52
N THR A 86 0.22 9.23 6.42
CA THR A 86 1.31 10.11 6.86
C THR A 86 2.66 9.66 6.31
N ARG A 87 2.70 8.43 5.75
CA ARG A 87 3.91 7.84 5.22
C ARG A 87 3.59 6.95 4.02
N VAL A 88 4.45 7.02 3.00
CA VAL A 88 4.33 6.15 1.81
C VAL A 88 5.70 5.65 1.35
N VAL A 89 5.71 4.51 0.65
CA VAL A 89 6.90 3.97 -0.03
C VAL A 89 6.62 3.84 -1.51
N MET A 90 7.37 4.59 -2.32
CA MET A 90 7.27 4.59 -3.77
C MET A 90 7.99 3.40 -4.39
N MET A 91 7.40 2.83 -5.44
CA MET A 91 8.05 1.83 -6.28
C MET A 91 9.04 2.46 -7.27
N ALA A 92 10.04 1.66 -7.67
CA ALA A 92 11.19 2.12 -8.46
C ALA A 92 10.95 2.13 -9.98
N ASN A 93 9.75 1.78 -10.47
CA ASN A 93 9.42 1.66 -11.90
C ASN A 93 9.10 3.01 -12.57
N THR A 94 9.99 3.95 -12.41
CA THR A 94 9.99 5.30 -12.98
C THR A 94 10.80 5.37 -14.29
N ASN A 95 10.97 6.55 -14.88
CA ASN A 95 11.79 6.75 -16.07
C ASN A 95 12.65 8.03 -15.95
N PRO A 96 13.98 7.90 -15.65
CA PRO A 96 14.71 6.65 -15.44
C PRO A 96 14.21 5.86 -14.23
N THR A 97 14.54 4.56 -14.20
CA THR A 97 14.29 3.70 -13.03
C THR A 97 15.19 4.08 -11.87
N ILE A 98 14.74 3.86 -10.63
CA ILE A 98 15.56 4.16 -9.45
C ILE A 98 16.58 3.01 -9.24
N SER A 99 17.58 2.95 -10.14
CA SER A 99 18.59 1.88 -10.18
C SER A 99 19.98 2.33 -9.75
N ASP A 100 20.18 3.60 -9.55
CA ASP A 100 21.45 4.21 -9.17
C ASP A 100 21.27 5.32 -8.13
N ILE A 101 22.38 5.69 -7.48
CA ILE A 101 22.39 6.66 -6.38
C ILE A 101 21.93 8.04 -6.84
N ALA A 102 22.32 8.49 -8.04
CA ALA A 102 21.98 9.83 -8.52
C ALA A 102 20.48 9.98 -8.72
N THR A 103 19.82 9.01 -9.36
CA THR A 103 18.37 8.97 -9.54
C THR A 103 17.65 8.88 -8.19
N LEU A 104 18.16 8.07 -7.26
CA LEU A 104 17.59 7.95 -5.90
C LEU A 104 17.65 9.28 -5.15
N GLU A 105 18.80 9.96 -5.15
CA GLU A 105 18.98 11.25 -4.47
C GLU A 105 18.09 12.34 -5.05
N GLU A 106 17.87 12.37 -6.37
CA GLU A 106 16.94 13.29 -7.03
C GLU A 106 15.50 13.08 -6.55
N VAL A 107 15.04 11.83 -6.49
CA VAL A 107 13.71 11.47 -5.99
C VAL A 107 13.55 11.85 -4.51
N LEU A 108 14.53 11.53 -3.67
CA LEU A 108 14.49 11.87 -2.25
C LEU A 108 14.53 13.38 -2.01
N ALA A 109 15.26 14.14 -2.84
CA ALA A 109 15.27 15.60 -2.77
C ALA A 109 13.92 16.22 -3.17
N SER A 110 13.18 15.60 -4.09
CA SER A 110 11.81 16.01 -4.43
C SER A 110 10.84 15.64 -3.30
N ALA A 111 10.93 14.44 -2.77
CA ALA A 111 10.12 13.95 -1.65
C ALA A 111 10.26 14.80 -0.39
N ALA A 112 11.47 15.28 -0.09
CA ALA A 112 11.76 16.10 1.08
C ALA A 112 11.10 17.50 1.07
N LYS A 113 10.48 17.90 -0.04
CA LYS A 113 9.73 19.18 -0.14
C LYS A 113 8.30 19.06 0.35
N GLU A 114 7.80 17.83 0.48
CA GLU A 114 6.41 17.56 0.86
C GLU A 114 6.25 17.49 2.40
N ASN A 115 5.04 17.78 2.87
CA ASN A 115 4.67 17.65 4.28
C ASN A 115 4.20 16.22 4.63
N LEU A 116 4.81 15.22 4.00
CA LEU A 116 4.51 13.81 4.16
C LEU A 116 5.83 13.03 4.20
N HIS A 117 5.89 11.95 4.95
CA HIS A 117 7.05 11.06 4.90
C HIS A 117 7.02 10.19 3.65
N ILE A 118 7.80 10.54 2.65
CA ILE A 118 7.89 9.80 1.39
C ILE A 118 9.23 9.11 1.31
N HIS A 119 9.18 7.79 1.23
CA HIS A 119 10.32 6.90 1.01
C HIS A 119 10.23 6.29 -0.39
N THR A 120 11.31 5.69 -0.85
CA THR A 120 11.30 4.92 -2.09
C THR A 120 12.16 3.67 -1.96
N VAL A 121 11.75 2.60 -2.62
CA VAL A 121 12.63 1.46 -2.88
C VAL A 121 13.54 1.77 -4.07
N ALA A 122 14.65 1.04 -4.18
CA ALA A 122 15.44 0.98 -5.41
C ALA A 122 15.14 -0.33 -6.16
N THR A 123 15.55 -0.44 -7.42
CA THR A 123 15.40 -1.69 -8.17
C THR A 123 16.31 -2.79 -7.64
N VAL A 124 15.84 -4.04 -7.71
CA VAL A 124 16.67 -5.22 -7.43
C VAL A 124 17.71 -5.38 -8.53
N THR A 125 17.29 -5.29 -9.80
CA THR A 125 18.18 -5.44 -10.95
C THR A 125 18.37 -4.12 -11.70
N LYS A 126 19.52 -3.95 -12.32
CA LYS A 126 19.86 -2.72 -13.06
C LYS A 126 18.87 -2.48 -14.19
N ASN A 127 18.14 -1.38 -14.12
CA ASN A 127 17.13 -1.01 -15.12
C ASN A 127 16.13 -2.13 -15.45
N PHE A 128 15.81 -2.97 -14.44
CA PHE A 128 14.94 -4.14 -14.60
C PHE A 128 15.45 -5.18 -15.62
N ASP A 129 16.78 -5.36 -15.75
CA ASP A 129 17.33 -6.30 -16.71
C ASP A 129 17.16 -7.79 -16.29
N GLY A 130 16.74 -8.04 -15.05
CA GLY A 130 16.51 -9.38 -14.51
C GLY A 130 17.77 -10.23 -14.37
N GLN A 131 18.98 -9.64 -14.51
CA GLN A 131 20.24 -10.37 -14.57
C GLN A 131 21.31 -9.83 -13.62
N HIS A 132 21.45 -8.52 -13.50
CA HIS A 132 22.52 -7.88 -12.74
C HIS A 132 21.96 -7.10 -11.56
N LEU A 133 22.33 -7.49 -10.34
CA LEU A 133 21.93 -6.77 -9.14
C LEU A 133 22.45 -5.33 -9.18
N THR A 134 21.66 -4.42 -8.62
CA THR A 134 22.09 -3.04 -8.33
C THR A 134 23.07 -3.03 -7.15
N ASP A 135 23.68 -1.88 -6.88
CA ASP A 135 24.54 -1.69 -5.69
C ASP A 135 23.66 -1.51 -4.43
N PHE A 136 23.18 -2.62 -3.84
CA PHE A 136 22.32 -2.59 -2.67
C PHE A 136 22.94 -1.79 -1.51
N GLU A 137 24.23 -2.00 -1.24
CA GLU A 137 24.88 -1.33 -0.11
C GLU A 137 25.01 0.18 -0.33
N GLY A 138 25.37 0.60 -1.55
CA GLY A 138 25.44 2.01 -1.92
C GLY A 138 24.06 2.67 -1.89
N LEU A 139 23.03 2.01 -2.43
CA LEU A 139 21.65 2.51 -2.46
C LEU A 139 21.03 2.62 -1.05
N LEU A 140 21.25 1.65 -0.16
CA LEU A 140 20.82 1.74 1.24
C LEU A 140 21.48 2.91 1.97
N LYS A 141 22.80 3.11 1.77
CA LYS A 141 23.53 4.24 2.35
C LYS A 141 23.02 5.60 1.82
N ALA A 142 22.57 5.63 0.58
CA ALA A 142 21.98 6.82 -0.05
C ALA A 142 20.52 7.04 0.35
N GLY A 143 19.87 6.11 1.07
CA GLY A 143 18.54 6.29 1.65
C GLY A 143 17.42 5.47 1.00
N ALA A 144 17.72 4.47 0.17
CA ALA A 144 16.71 3.52 -0.29
C ALA A 144 16.07 2.79 0.90
N ALA A 145 14.75 2.69 0.92
CA ALA A 145 14.02 2.01 1.99
C ALA A 145 14.05 0.48 1.86
N GLY A 146 14.31 -0.04 0.68
CA GLY A 146 14.34 -1.46 0.35
C GLY A 146 14.53 -1.65 -1.15
N PHE A 147 14.19 -2.85 -1.65
CA PHE A 147 14.39 -3.19 -3.07
C PHE A 147 13.15 -3.88 -3.64
N SER A 148 12.79 -3.50 -4.88
CA SER A 148 11.70 -4.12 -5.62
C SER A 148 11.90 -3.94 -7.13
N ASP A 149 11.65 -5.01 -7.89
CA ASP A 149 11.44 -4.96 -9.34
C ASP A 149 9.93 -5.04 -9.64
N ASP A 150 9.13 -4.26 -8.89
CA ASP A 150 7.67 -4.25 -9.05
C ASP A 150 7.23 -4.01 -10.49
N GLY A 151 6.25 -4.81 -10.93
CA GLY A 151 5.72 -4.81 -12.30
C GLY A 151 6.59 -5.54 -13.33
N ILE A 152 7.84 -5.91 -12.98
CA ILE A 152 8.78 -6.67 -13.83
C ILE A 152 9.28 -7.89 -13.06
N PRO A 153 8.55 -9.01 -13.05
CA PRO A 153 8.87 -10.17 -12.22
C PRO A 153 10.25 -10.77 -12.51
N LEU A 154 10.97 -11.13 -11.47
CA LEU A 154 12.30 -11.77 -11.57
C LEU A 154 12.18 -13.23 -12.00
N GLN A 155 12.43 -13.54 -13.26
CA GLN A 155 12.32 -14.90 -13.81
C GLN A 155 13.47 -15.83 -13.37
N SER A 156 14.68 -15.29 -13.22
CA SER A 156 15.87 -16.09 -12.89
C SER A 156 15.91 -16.47 -11.42
N THR A 157 15.66 -17.74 -11.11
CA THR A 157 15.82 -18.34 -9.77
C THR A 157 17.20 -18.04 -9.16
N LYS A 158 18.26 -18.01 -10.00
CA LYS A 158 19.61 -17.67 -9.55
C LYS A 158 19.70 -16.23 -9.07
N VAL A 159 19.12 -15.29 -9.81
CA VAL A 159 19.13 -13.86 -9.47
C VAL A 159 18.32 -13.62 -8.22
N VAL A 160 17.13 -14.20 -8.08
CA VAL A 160 16.31 -14.11 -6.86
C VAL A 160 17.09 -14.58 -5.64
N ARG A 161 17.75 -15.75 -5.74
CA ARG A 161 18.57 -16.27 -4.65
C ARG A 161 19.69 -15.31 -4.27
N GLN A 162 20.44 -14.80 -5.25
CA GLN A 162 21.53 -13.85 -5.01
C GLN A 162 21.03 -12.57 -4.37
N ALA A 163 19.88 -12.04 -4.84
CA ALA A 163 19.25 -10.85 -4.29
C ALA A 163 18.83 -11.04 -2.83
N LEU A 164 18.19 -12.18 -2.52
CA LEU A 164 17.78 -12.52 -1.14
C LEU A 164 18.99 -12.72 -0.22
N GLU A 165 20.06 -13.40 -0.67
CA GLU A 165 21.30 -13.57 0.09
C GLU A 165 21.95 -12.21 0.39
N GLU A 166 21.97 -11.28 -0.58
CA GLU A 166 22.53 -9.95 -0.42
C GLU A 166 21.66 -9.08 0.51
N ALA A 167 20.34 -9.09 0.35
CA ALA A 167 19.41 -8.37 1.24
C ALA A 167 19.59 -8.84 2.70
N LYS A 168 19.68 -10.16 2.92
CA LYS A 168 19.96 -10.71 4.25
C LYS A 168 21.30 -10.24 4.82
N ARG A 169 22.37 -10.22 3.99
CA ARG A 169 23.70 -9.73 4.40
C ARG A 169 23.65 -8.30 4.92
N LEU A 170 22.79 -7.48 4.29
CA LEU A 170 22.65 -6.05 4.60
C LEU A 170 21.57 -5.76 5.65
N GLY A 171 20.84 -6.78 6.13
CA GLY A 171 19.77 -6.59 7.11
C GLY A 171 18.53 -5.92 6.55
N THR A 172 18.27 -6.06 5.25
CA THR A 172 17.08 -5.56 4.55
C THR A 172 16.25 -6.70 3.97
N PHE A 173 15.22 -6.38 3.20
CA PHE A 173 14.33 -7.32 2.56
C PHE A 173 14.10 -6.96 1.09
N ILE A 174 13.48 -7.87 0.35
CA ILE A 174 13.05 -7.67 -1.03
C ILE A 174 11.54 -7.80 -1.10
N SER A 175 10.91 -6.89 -1.83
CA SER A 175 9.48 -6.90 -2.13
C SER A 175 9.28 -7.24 -3.60
N LEU A 176 8.53 -8.31 -3.92
CA LEU A 176 8.39 -8.82 -5.29
C LEU A 176 6.95 -8.91 -5.74
N HIS A 177 6.73 -8.46 -6.98
CA HIS A 177 5.56 -8.75 -7.78
C HIS A 177 5.69 -10.14 -8.36
N GLU A 178 4.78 -11.04 -7.99
CA GLU A 178 4.84 -12.45 -8.33
C GLU A 178 3.84 -12.76 -9.45
N GLU A 179 4.29 -12.69 -10.69
CA GLU A 179 3.43 -12.99 -11.84
C GLU A 179 4.26 -13.45 -13.03
N ASP A 180 4.40 -14.77 -13.23
CA ASP A 180 5.21 -15.35 -14.29
C ASP A 180 4.72 -14.94 -15.68
N PRO A 181 5.49 -14.14 -16.45
CA PRO A 181 5.05 -13.65 -17.74
C PRO A 181 4.90 -14.73 -18.82
N GLU A 182 5.56 -15.89 -18.67
CA GLU A 182 5.42 -17.00 -19.61
C GLU A 182 4.05 -17.72 -19.48
N LEU A 183 3.38 -17.55 -18.33
CA LEU A 183 2.10 -18.16 -18.02
C LEU A 183 0.93 -17.20 -18.20
N ASN A 184 1.19 -15.93 -18.52
CA ASN A 184 0.18 -14.89 -18.68
C ASN A 184 -0.15 -14.60 -20.15
N GLY A 185 -1.43 -14.23 -20.37
CA GLY A 185 -1.89 -13.55 -21.59
C GLY A 185 -1.93 -12.03 -21.38
N ILE A 186 -3.08 -11.43 -21.64
CA ILE A 186 -3.27 -9.99 -21.43
C ILE A 186 -3.30 -9.68 -19.92
N LEU A 187 -2.32 -8.92 -19.46
CA LEU A 187 -2.21 -8.52 -18.05
C LEU A 187 -3.42 -7.66 -17.62
N GLY A 188 -3.81 -7.80 -16.38
CA GLY A 188 -4.91 -7.06 -15.76
C GLY A 188 -6.31 -7.52 -16.15
N LEU A 189 -6.44 -8.59 -16.92
CA LEU A 189 -7.69 -9.28 -17.20
C LEU A 189 -7.59 -10.72 -16.68
N ASN A 190 -8.41 -11.10 -15.71
CA ASN A 190 -8.43 -12.47 -15.22
C ASN A 190 -8.83 -13.44 -16.34
N GLU A 191 -8.26 -14.63 -16.38
CA GLU A 191 -8.40 -15.62 -17.45
C GLU A 191 -9.86 -15.95 -17.83
N ASN A 192 -10.77 -16.02 -16.85
CA ASN A 192 -12.18 -16.36 -17.10
C ASN A 192 -12.88 -15.24 -17.86
N ILE A 193 -12.90 -14.04 -17.36
CA ILE A 193 -13.58 -12.90 -17.99
C ILE A 193 -12.90 -12.51 -19.31
N ALA A 194 -11.57 -12.64 -19.40
CA ALA A 194 -10.82 -12.42 -20.61
C ALA A 194 -11.28 -13.33 -21.75
N LYS A 195 -11.47 -14.61 -21.45
CA LYS A 195 -11.94 -15.60 -22.42
C LYS A 195 -13.41 -15.42 -22.76
N GLU A 196 -14.28 -15.26 -21.74
CA GLU A 196 -15.72 -15.27 -21.93
C GLU A 196 -16.25 -13.98 -22.59
N HIS A 197 -15.72 -12.81 -22.20
CA HIS A 197 -16.25 -11.53 -22.64
C HIS A 197 -15.35 -10.79 -23.62
N PHE A 198 -14.03 -10.95 -23.54
CA PHE A 198 -13.08 -10.25 -24.40
C PHE A 198 -12.46 -11.14 -25.48
N HIS A 199 -12.69 -12.45 -25.44
CA HIS A 199 -12.20 -13.45 -26.39
C HIS A 199 -10.67 -13.46 -26.56
N VAL A 200 -9.94 -13.21 -25.47
CA VAL A 200 -8.48 -13.20 -25.40
C VAL A 200 -7.99 -14.12 -24.27
N CYS A 201 -6.69 -14.45 -24.29
CA CYS A 201 -6.05 -15.07 -23.14
C CYS A 201 -5.77 -14.01 -22.07
N GLY A 202 -6.24 -14.23 -20.85
CA GLY A 202 -6.01 -13.35 -19.71
C GLY A 202 -4.84 -13.78 -18.84
N ALA A 203 -4.66 -13.07 -17.73
CA ALA A 203 -3.68 -13.39 -16.70
C ALA A 203 -4.17 -14.57 -15.85
N THR A 204 -3.38 -15.64 -15.82
CA THR A 204 -3.73 -16.87 -15.12
C THR A 204 -3.39 -16.78 -13.63
N GLY A 205 -4.11 -17.55 -12.81
CA GLY A 205 -3.76 -17.65 -11.39
C GLY A 205 -2.44 -18.39 -11.17
N VAL A 206 -2.13 -19.39 -12.02
CA VAL A 206 -0.90 -20.16 -11.90
C VAL A 206 0.35 -19.30 -12.05
N ALA A 207 0.29 -18.22 -12.81
CA ALA A 207 1.40 -17.27 -12.94
C ALA A 207 1.79 -16.66 -11.59
N GLU A 208 0.81 -16.34 -10.75
CA GLU A 208 1.05 -15.75 -9.43
C GLU A 208 1.54 -16.81 -8.43
N TYR A 209 0.76 -17.85 -8.17
CA TYR A 209 1.09 -18.76 -7.09
C TYR A 209 2.32 -19.65 -7.37
N SER A 210 2.66 -19.95 -8.61
CA SER A 210 3.87 -20.73 -8.93
C SER A 210 5.15 -19.93 -8.68
N MET A 211 5.14 -18.64 -9.02
CA MET A 211 6.26 -17.74 -8.77
C MET A 211 6.39 -17.45 -7.27
N ALA A 212 5.29 -17.13 -6.59
CA ALA A 212 5.25 -16.96 -5.14
C ALA A 212 5.78 -18.19 -4.39
N ALA A 213 5.41 -19.42 -4.84
CA ALA A 213 5.91 -20.65 -4.24
C ALA A 213 7.42 -20.82 -4.43
N ARG A 214 7.92 -20.55 -5.64
CA ARG A 214 9.36 -20.60 -5.95
C ARG A 214 10.13 -19.67 -5.01
N ASP A 215 9.72 -18.41 -4.90
CA ASP A 215 10.49 -17.38 -4.21
C ASP A 215 10.36 -17.49 -2.70
N ALA A 216 9.20 -17.89 -2.18
CA ALA A 216 9.01 -18.23 -0.78
C ALA A 216 9.92 -19.40 -0.34
N MET A 217 10.10 -20.43 -1.17
CA MET A 217 11.00 -21.53 -0.86
C MET A 217 12.48 -21.14 -0.95
N ILE A 218 12.84 -20.20 -1.82
CA ILE A 218 14.19 -19.65 -1.85
C ILE A 218 14.44 -18.78 -0.60
N ALA A 219 13.47 -17.98 -0.18
CA ALA A 219 13.52 -17.21 1.07
C ALA A 219 13.70 -18.15 2.28
N HIS A 220 12.95 -19.27 2.34
CA HIS A 220 13.14 -20.29 3.37
C HIS A 220 14.56 -20.86 3.37
N ALA A 221 15.08 -21.25 2.21
CA ALA A 221 16.40 -21.86 2.09
C ALA A 221 17.54 -20.89 2.43
N THR A 222 17.41 -19.60 2.12
CA THR A 222 18.39 -18.56 2.42
C THR A 222 18.23 -17.98 3.84
N GLY A 223 17.04 -18.09 4.42
CA GLY A 223 16.64 -17.42 5.65
C GLY A 223 16.61 -15.90 5.51
N ALA A 224 16.41 -15.40 4.29
CA ALA A 224 16.20 -13.98 4.00
C ALA A 224 14.74 -13.59 4.20
N HIS A 225 14.48 -12.29 4.34
CA HIS A 225 13.11 -11.78 4.38
C HIS A 225 12.63 -11.45 2.95
N LEU A 226 11.52 -12.06 2.56
CA LEU A 226 10.78 -11.79 1.33
C LEU A 226 9.43 -11.18 1.68
N HIS A 227 9.06 -10.09 1.04
CA HIS A 227 7.71 -9.55 1.05
C HIS A 227 7.05 -9.79 -0.31
N ILE A 228 5.89 -10.46 -0.32
CA ILE A 228 5.14 -10.75 -1.54
C ILE A 228 4.05 -9.68 -1.69
N GLN A 229 4.09 -8.97 -2.82
CA GLN A 229 3.19 -7.87 -3.11
C GLN A 229 1.79 -8.37 -3.51
N HIS A 230 0.77 -7.57 -3.24
CA HIS A 230 -0.63 -7.59 -3.70
C HIS A 230 -1.19 -8.99 -4.07
N LEU A 231 -1.19 -9.94 -3.12
CA LEU A 231 -1.78 -11.27 -3.34
C LEU A 231 -3.22 -11.18 -3.84
N SER A 232 -3.55 -11.94 -4.88
CA SER A 232 -4.86 -11.95 -5.50
C SER A 232 -5.55 -13.32 -5.54
N LYS A 233 -4.80 -14.43 -5.35
CA LYS A 233 -5.27 -15.81 -5.51
C LYS A 233 -5.34 -16.58 -4.19
N GLU A 234 -6.34 -17.48 -4.08
CA GLU A 234 -6.48 -18.41 -2.96
C GLU A 234 -5.22 -19.27 -2.78
N GLU A 235 -4.68 -19.79 -3.88
CA GLU A 235 -3.49 -20.64 -3.86
C GLU A 235 -2.26 -19.88 -3.39
N SER A 236 -2.13 -18.60 -3.76
CA SER A 236 -1.03 -17.75 -3.29
C SER A 236 -1.07 -17.54 -1.77
N VAL A 237 -2.26 -17.33 -1.20
CA VAL A 237 -2.43 -17.25 0.26
C VAL A 237 -1.98 -18.55 0.93
N LYS A 238 -2.38 -19.69 0.40
CA LYS A 238 -1.97 -21.03 0.91
C LYS A 238 -0.47 -21.26 0.80
N VAL A 239 0.15 -20.79 -0.28
CA VAL A 239 1.61 -20.86 -0.48
C VAL A 239 2.34 -20.06 0.61
N VAL A 240 1.90 -18.84 0.89
CA VAL A 240 2.50 -18.00 1.94
C VAL A 240 2.31 -18.65 3.30
N GLU A 241 1.10 -19.14 3.63
CA GLU A 241 0.80 -19.85 4.87
C GLU A 241 1.71 -21.07 5.05
N PHE A 242 1.87 -21.87 4.00
CA PHE A 242 2.75 -23.05 4.02
C PHE A 242 4.21 -22.67 4.27
N ALA A 243 4.72 -21.65 3.57
CA ALA A 243 6.10 -21.18 3.74
C ALA A 243 6.35 -20.64 5.17
N GLN A 244 5.41 -19.85 5.71
CA GLN A 244 5.45 -19.36 7.09
C GLN A 244 5.41 -20.54 8.09
N GLY A 245 4.60 -21.56 7.82
CA GLY A 245 4.53 -22.80 8.63
C GLY A 245 5.85 -23.59 8.63
N LEU A 246 6.68 -23.48 7.61
CA LEU A 246 8.04 -24.01 7.55
C LEU A 246 9.08 -23.12 8.28
N GLY A 247 8.67 -21.96 8.79
CA GLY A 247 9.56 -20.98 9.42
C GLY A 247 10.27 -20.04 8.43
N ALA A 248 9.79 -19.94 7.19
CA ALA A 248 10.30 -18.93 6.25
C ALA A 248 9.92 -17.52 6.72
N HIS A 249 10.86 -16.59 6.59
CA HIS A 249 10.58 -15.18 6.86
C HIS A 249 9.93 -14.55 5.61
N VAL A 250 8.65 -14.84 5.44
CA VAL A 250 7.82 -14.34 4.34
C VAL A 250 6.68 -13.53 4.91
N THR A 251 6.50 -12.32 4.41
CA THR A 251 5.35 -11.44 4.66
C THR A 251 4.62 -11.19 3.35
N ALA A 252 3.36 -10.76 3.42
CA ALA A 252 2.57 -10.46 2.24
C ALA A 252 1.62 -9.28 2.46
N GLU A 253 1.29 -8.62 1.36
CA GLU A 253 0.30 -7.56 1.31
C GLU A 253 -0.87 -7.93 0.38
N VAL A 254 -1.97 -7.19 0.53
CA VAL A 254 -3.11 -7.22 -0.36
C VAL A 254 -3.57 -5.81 -0.69
N ALA A 255 -3.96 -5.56 -1.95
CA ALA A 255 -4.56 -4.29 -2.31
C ALA A 255 -6.07 -4.26 -1.97
N PRO A 256 -6.61 -3.09 -1.54
CA PRO A 256 -8.02 -2.95 -1.17
C PRO A 256 -9.00 -3.44 -2.25
N GLN A 257 -8.61 -3.34 -3.49
CA GLN A 257 -9.39 -3.78 -4.64
C GLN A 257 -9.61 -5.30 -4.63
N HIS A 258 -8.60 -6.09 -4.25
CA HIS A 258 -8.67 -7.55 -4.25
C HIS A 258 -9.57 -8.13 -3.16
N PHE A 259 -9.73 -7.48 -2.00
CA PHE A 259 -10.67 -7.93 -0.99
C PHE A 259 -12.08 -7.32 -1.15
N SER A 260 -12.24 -6.28 -1.97
CA SER A 260 -13.51 -5.57 -2.11
C SER A 260 -14.29 -5.92 -3.38
N LYS A 261 -13.62 -6.32 -4.46
CA LYS A 261 -14.23 -6.52 -5.78
C LYS A 261 -13.76 -7.81 -6.45
N THR A 262 -14.52 -8.21 -7.48
CA THR A 262 -14.22 -9.36 -8.34
C THR A 262 -14.06 -8.94 -9.80
N GLU A 263 -13.62 -9.86 -10.65
CA GLU A 263 -13.41 -9.64 -12.09
C GLU A 263 -14.65 -9.06 -12.80
N SER A 264 -15.86 -9.33 -12.29
CA SER A 264 -17.10 -8.81 -12.88
C SER A 264 -17.19 -7.28 -12.91
N LEU A 265 -16.38 -6.58 -12.09
CA LEU A 265 -16.33 -5.12 -12.09
C LEU A 265 -15.86 -4.57 -13.45
N LEU A 266 -15.05 -5.31 -14.20
CA LEU A 266 -14.61 -4.96 -15.56
C LEU A 266 -15.79 -4.72 -16.52
N LEU A 267 -16.91 -5.43 -16.33
CA LEU A 267 -18.09 -5.31 -17.20
C LEU A 267 -18.83 -3.97 -17.03
N THR A 268 -18.67 -3.33 -15.88
CA THR A 268 -19.39 -2.09 -15.55
C THR A 268 -18.48 -0.86 -15.52
N LYS A 269 -17.19 -1.05 -15.16
CA LYS A 269 -16.20 0.04 -14.99
C LYS A 269 -15.11 0.03 -16.07
N GLY A 270 -15.12 -0.98 -16.95
CA GLY A 270 -14.20 -1.06 -18.08
C GLY A 270 -12.73 -1.01 -17.63
N SER A 271 -11.93 -0.24 -18.35
CA SER A 271 -10.50 -0.10 -18.11
C SER A 271 -10.14 0.43 -16.71
N ASN A 272 -11.03 1.19 -16.05
CA ASN A 272 -10.81 1.65 -14.68
C ASN A 272 -10.79 0.49 -13.67
N ALA A 273 -11.36 -0.69 -14.02
CA ALA A 273 -11.29 -1.90 -13.20
C ALA A 273 -10.13 -2.83 -13.61
N LYS A 274 -9.30 -2.44 -14.58
CA LYS A 274 -8.13 -3.20 -15.03
C LYS A 274 -6.92 -2.88 -14.18
N MET A 275 -6.42 -3.87 -13.42
CA MET A 275 -5.23 -3.77 -12.57
C MET A 275 -4.41 -5.06 -12.66
N ASN A 276 -3.17 -5.06 -12.18
CA ASN A 276 -2.27 -6.20 -12.22
C ASN A 276 -1.63 -6.42 -10.84
N PRO A 277 -1.83 -7.62 -10.22
CA PRO A 277 -2.65 -8.75 -10.66
C PRO A 277 -4.12 -8.39 -10.84
N PRO A 278 -4.87 -9.10 -11.72
CA PRO A 278 -6.25 -8.74 -11.98
C PRO A 278 -7.17 -9.04 -10.78
N LEU A 279 -8.33 -8.39 -10.75
CA LEU A 279 -9.42 -8.81 -9.90
C LEU A 279 -9.82 -10.24 -10.26
N ARG A 280 -9.98 -11.09 -9.25
CA ARG A 280 -10.21 -12.53 -9.40
C ARG A 280 -11.67 -12.92 -9.11
N LEU A 281 -11.91 -14.21 -8.92
CA LEU A 281 -13.22 -14.75 -8.56
C LEU A 281 -13.60 -14.44 -7.11
N GLU A 282 -14.86 -14.66 -6.77
CA GLU A 282 -15.36 -14.50 -5.40
C GLU A 282 -14.65 -15.42 -4.39
N SER A 283 -14.30 -16.65 -4.80
CA SER A 283 -13.52 -17.57 -3.96
C SER A 283 -12.15 -16.99 -3.57
N ASP A 284 -11.49 -16.35 -4.53
CA ASP A 284 -10.19 -15.71 -4.31
C ASP A 284 -10.32 -14.50 -3.39
N ARG A 285 -11.34 -13.66 -3.63
CA ARG A 285 -11.66 -12.51 -2.77
C ARG A 285 -11.88 -12.93 -1.32
N LEU A 286 -12.64 -14.01 -1.09
CA LEU A 286 -12.86 -14.54 0.25
C LEU A 286 -11.59 -15.13 0.86
N ALA A 287 -10.74 -15.79 0.06
CA ALA A 287 -9.49 -16.36 0.54
C ALA A 287 -8.49 -15.28 0.99
N VAL A 288 -8.39 -14.16 0.28
CA VAL A 288 -7.52 -13.05 0.73
C VAL A 288 -8.08 -12.39 2.00
N ILE A 289 -9.40 -12.32 2.18
CA ILE A 289 -10.02 -11.88 3.44
C ILE A 289 -9.66 -12.83 4.60
N GLU A 290 -9.73 -14.14 4.39
CA GLU A 290 -9.32 -15.12 5.41
C GLU A 290 -7.81 -15.01 5.69
N GLY A 291 -6.97 -14.76 4.67
CA GLY A 291 -5.54 -14.48 4.83
C GLY A 291 -5.28 -13.24 5.71
N LEU A 292 -6.08 -12.18 5.56
CA LEU A 292 -6.04 -11.01 6.44
C LEU A 292 -6.48 -11.35 7.88
N LYS A 293 -7.52 -12.16 8.05
CA LYS A 293 -8.02 -12.57 9.39
C LYS A 293 -7.03 -13.45 10.13
N SER A 294 -6.43 -14.41 9.45
CA SER A 294 -5.44 -15.33 10.03
C SER A 294 -4.09 -14.68 10.30
N GLY A 295 -3.78 -13.54 9.66
CA GLY A 295 -2.49 -12.86 9.74
C GLY A 295 -1.46 -13.36 8.73
N VAL A 296 -1.79 -14.31 7.87
CA VAL A 296 -0.95 -14.75 6.73
C VAL A 296 -0.64 -13.55 5.84
N ILE A 297 -1.67 -12.73 5.54
CA ILE A 297 -1.50 -11.41 4.94
C ILE A 297 -1.46 -10.38 6.07
N SER A 298 -0.32 -9.73 6.21
CA SER A 298 -0.05 -8.82 7.34
C SER A 298 -0.22 -7.34 7.01
N VAL A 299 -0.23 -6.96 5.74
CA VAL A 299 -0.24 -5.57 5.28
C VAL A 299 -1.37 -5.34 4.28
N ILE A 300 -1.99 -4.17 4.35
CA ILE A 300 -2.86 -3.62 3.31
C ILE A 300 -2.11 -2.45 2.69
N ALA A 301 -1.77 -2.56 1.41
CA ALA A 301 -1.11 -1.53 0.62
C ALA A 301 -1.91 -1.26 -0.65
N THR A 302 -1.94 -0.03 -1.15
CA THR A 302 -2.94 0.35 -2.16
C THR A 302 -2.61 -0.09 -3.57
N ASP A 303 -1.36 -0.27 -3.89
CA ASP A 303 -0.90 -0.30 -5.29
C ASP A 303 -1.48 0.90 -6.06
N HIS A 304 -1.37 2.11 -5.45
CA HIS A 304 -1.84 3.34 -6.08
C HIS A 304 -1.12 3.56 -7.40
N ALA A 305 -1.79 3.24 -8.51
CA ALA A 305 -1.21 3.22 -9.85
C ALA A 305 -1.97 4.17 -10.80
N PRO A 306 -1.70 5.47 -10.72
CA PRO A 306 -2.36 6.50 -11.51
C PRO A 306 -1.98 6.41 -12.99
N HIS A 307 -3.00 6.67 -13.85
CA HIS A 307 -2.89 6.75 -15.30
C HIS A 307 -3.70 7.92 -15.83
N HIS A 308 -3.20 8.60 -16.87
CA HIS A 308 -3.92 9.68 -17.53
C HIS A 308 -5.23 9.16 -18.15
N ALA A 309 -6.27 10.00 -18.17
CA ALA A 309 -7.58 9.62 -18.68
C ALA A 309 -7.51 9.11 -20.13
N ASP A 310 -6.70 9.72 -20.98
CA ASP A 310 -6.55 9.30 -22.39
C ASP A 310 -5.94 7.90 -22.53
N GLU A 311 -5.11 7.46 -21.56
CA GLU A 311 -4.54 6.12 -21.56
C GLU A 311 -5.57 5.06 -21.12
N LYS A 312 -6.48 5.44 -20.22
CA LYS A 312 -7.54 4.54 -19.73
C LYS A 312 -8.75 4.51 -20.67
N ASN A 313 -9.13 5.63 -21.29
CA ASN A 313 -10.30 5.76 -22.14
C ASN A 313 -10.05 5.28 -23.58
N VAL A 314 -9.57 4.06 -23.73
CA VAL A 314 -9.33 3.45 -25.06
C VAL A 314 -10.47 2.49 -25.43
N PRO A 315 -10.85 2.41 -26.72
CA PRO A 315 -11.94 1.52 -27.16
C PRO A 315 -11.68 0.03 -26.90
N ASP A 316 -10.43 -0.36 -26.95
CA ASP A 316 -9.98 -1.75 -26.76
C ASP A 316 -9.36 -1.89 -25.36
N ILE A 317 -10.08 -2.50 -24.43
CA ILE A 317 -9.64 -2.69 -23.04
C ILE A 317 -8.32 -3.46 -22.93
N THR A 318 -7.98 -4.29 -23.92
CA THR A 318 -6.73 -5.06 -23.89
C THR A 318 -5.51 -4.15 -24.01
N LYS A 319 -5.67 -2.97 -24.59
CA LYS A 319 -4.62 -1.94 -24.77
C LYS A 319 -4.54 -0.93 -23.62
N ALA A 320 -5.57 -0.87 -22.77
CA ALA A 320 -5.54 0.01 -21.61
C ALA A 320 -4.43 -0.45 -20.64
N PRO A 321 -3.66 0.47 -20.04
CA PRO A 321 -2.71 0.11 -19.00
C PRO A 321 -3.45 -0.41 -17.76
N SER A 322 -2.83 -1.34 -17.05
CA SER A 322 -3.29 -1.82 -15.74
C SER A 322 -2.94 -0.82 -14.66
N GLY A 323 -3.83 -0.65 -13.68
CA GLY A 323 -3.65 0.24 -12.53
C GLY A 323 -4.91 1.03 -12.18
N MET A 324 -5.06 1.31 -10.89
CA MET A 324 -6.14 2.13 -10.30
C MET A 324 -5.56 3.08 -9.27
N THR A 325 -6.20 4.23 -9.05
CA THR A 325 -5.91 5.05 -7.88
C THR A 325 -6.50 4.39 -6.62
N GLY A 326 -5.74 4.34 -5.53
CA GLY A 326 -6.12 3.60 -4.31
C GLY A 326 -6.07 4.41 -3.02
N LEU A 327 -5.13 5.37 -2.88
CA LEU A 327 -4.85 6.08 -1.63
C LEU A 327 -6.10 6.68 -0.99
N GLU A 328 -6.87 7.46 -1.74
CA GLU A 328 -8.02 8.18 -1.20
C GLU A 328 -9.21 7.28 -0.83
N THR A 329 -9.26 6.03 -1.28
CA THR A 329 -10.37 5.11 -1.03
C THR A 329 -10.02 3.96 -0.09
N SER A 330 -8.74 3.72 0.18
CA SER A 330 -8.24 2.56 0.91
C SER A 330 -8.87 2.37 2.30
N LEU A 331 -8.84 3.40 3.15
CA LEU A 331 -9.46 3.33 4.49
C LEU A 331 -10.95 3.03 4.40
N SER A 332 -11.67 3.72 3.50
CA SER A 332 -13.11 3.53 3.32
C SER A 332 -13.46 2.13 2.80
N LEU A 333 -12.64 1.55 1.93
CA LEU A 333 -12.78 0.17 1.47
C LEU A 333 -12.54 -0.83 2.61
N GLY A 334 -11.48 -0.63 3.40
CA GLY A 334 -11.21 -1.43 4.59
C GLY A 334 -12.34 -1.38 5.61
N LEU A 335 -12.86 -0.18 5.90
CA LEU A 335 -14.00 -0.02 6.79
C LEU A 335 -15.25 -0.71 6.24
N THR A 336 -15.59 -0.50 4.96
CA THR A 336 -16.82 -1.05 4.35
C THR A 336 -16.76 -2.57 4.25
N TYR A 337 -15.72 -3.11 3.63
CA TYR A 337 -15.67 -4.52 3.24
C TYR A 337 -15.02 -5.44 4.26
N LEU A 338 -14.28 -4.90 5.25
CA LEU A 338 -13.69 -5.72 6.31
C LEU A 338 -14.33 -5.46 7.67
N VAL A 339 -14.43 -4.20 8.11
CA VAL A 339 -14.92 -3.89 9.48
C VAL A 339 -16.43 -3.96 9.55
N HIS A 340 -17.17 -3.20 8.72
CA HIS A 340 -18.64 -3.22 8.74
C HIS A 340 -19.21 -4.54 8.23
N ALA A 341 -18.50 -5.26 7.39
CA ALA A 341 -18.85 -6.62 6.99
C ALA A 341 -18.56 -7.69 8.07
N GLY A 342 -17.90 -7.32 9.18
CA GLY A 342 -17.64 -8.21 10.32
C GLY A 342 -16.48 -9.19 10.13
N HIS A 343 -15.61 -8.95 9.15
CA HIS A 343 -14.42 -9.78 8.92
C HIS A 343 -13.25 -9.42 9.85
N LEU A 344 -13.02 -8.12 10.10
CA LEU A 344 -11.98 -7.63 11.02
C LEU A 344 -12.60 -6.67 12.05
N SER A 345 -11.98 -6.57 13.21
CA SER A 345 -12.20 -5.44 14.10
C SER A 345 -11.50 -4.18 13.54
N LEU A 346 -11.91 -2.99 14.01
CA LEU A 346 -11.26 -1.74 13.61
C LEU A 346 -9.78 -1.73 14.02
N MET A 347 -9.45 -2.28 15.20
CA MET A 347 -8.06 -2.41 15.66
C MET A 347 -7.22 -3.26 14.72
N GLN A 348 -7.74 -4.39 14.24
CA GLN A 348 -7.05 -5.25 13.27
C GLN A 348 -6.87 -4.57 11.92
N LEU A 349 -7.83 -3.75 11.46
CA LEU A 349 -7.65 -2.95 10.25
C LEU A 349 -6.51 -1.94 10.42
N LEU A 350 -6.50 -1.19 11.53
CA LEU A 350 -5.44 -0.22 11.84
C LEU A 350 -4.06 -0.89 11.97
N GLU A 351 -4.00 -2.07 12.58
CA GLU A 351 -2.76 -2.85 12.64
C GLU A 351 -2.16 -3.09 11.24
N LYS A 352 -3.01 -3.47 10.26
CA LYS A 352 -2.58 -3.79 8.89
C LYS A 352 -2.30 -2.57 8.01
N MET A 353 -2.81 -1.41 8.38
CA MET A 353 -2.64 -0.16 7.62
C MET A 353 -1.67 0.83 8.29
N SER A 354 -1.16 0.54 9.49
CA SER A 354 -0.22 1.44 10.20
C SER A 354 0.91 0.68 10.88
N TYR A 355 0.63 -0.15 11.88
CA TYR A 355 1.66 -0.79 12.69
C TYR A 355 2.48 -1.84 11.95
N ASN A 356 1.84 -2.75 11.22
CA ASN A 356 2.54 -3.78 10.45
C ASN A 356 3.37 -3.22 9.29
N PRO A 357 2.87 -2.25 8.47
CA PRO A 357 3.70 -1.54 7.50
C PRO A 357 4.91 -0.85 8.12
N ALA A 358 4.75 -0.20 9.27
CA ALA A 358 5.86 0.42 9.99
C ALA A 358 6.92 -0.61 10.39
N ARG A 359 6.49 -1.77 10.92
CA ARG A 359 7.41 -2.85 11.30
C ARG A 359 8.12 -3.49 10.11
N LEU A 360 7.44 -3.60 8.96
CA LEU A 360 8.03 -4.15 7.75
C LEU A 360 9.28 -3.37 7.30
N TYR A 361 9.21 -2.05 7.40
CA TYR A 361 10.28 -1.14 7.01
C TYR A 361 11.12 -0.60 8.17
N ASP A 362 10.89 -1.07 9.39
CA ASP A 362 11.55 -0.59 10.63
C ASP A 362 11.40 0.93 10.84
N PHE A 363 10.22 1.49 10.49
CA PHE A 363 9.93 2.90 10.71
C PHE A 363 9.53 3.16 12.16
N ASP A 364 10.04 4.24 12.74
CA ASP A 364 9.53 4.78 14.01
C ASP A 364 8.19 5.48 13.79
N ALA A 365 7.14 4.67 13.59
CA ALA A 365 5.79 5.10 13.23
C ALA A 365 4.76 4.00 13.53
N GLY A 366 3.49 4.27 13.23
CA GLY A 366 2.40 3.28 13.33
C GLY A 366 1.94 3.01 14.75
N TYR A 367 2.19 3.90 15.69
CA TYR A 367 1.77 3.79 17.10
C TYR A 367 1.50 5.16 17.73
N ILE A 368 0.78 5.16 18.87
CA ILE A 368 0.50 6.35 19.68
C ILE A 368 1.09 6.12 21.08
N ALA A 369 2.05 6.97 21.46
CA ALA A 369 2.66 6.96 22.80
C ALA A 369 3.17 8.35 23.17
N VAL A 370 3.34 8.61 24.45
CA VAL A 370 4.09 9.79 24.92
C VAL A 370 5.53 9.70 24.40
N ASP A 371 6.08 10.79 23.94
CA ASP A 371 7.34 10.93 23.20
C ASP A 371 7.37 10.26 21.81
N GLY A 372 6.27 9.64 21.38
CA GLY A 372 6.12 9.09 20.03
C GLY A 372 5.85 10.15 18.96
N PRO A 373 5.86 9.75 17.67
CA PRO A 373 5.63 10.65 16.56
C PRO A 373 4.21 11.21 16.57
N ALA A 374 4.06 12.47 16.22
CA ALA A 374 2.76 13.12 16.06
C ALA A 374 2.25 12.95 14.61
N ASP A 375 2.20 11.70 14.16
CA ASP A 375 1.66 11.25 12.88
C ASP A 375 0.33 10.55 13.15
N LEU A 376 -0.78 11.21 12.79
CA LEU A 376 -2.12 10.75 13.17
C LEU A 376 -3.11 10.82 12.01
N THR A 377 -4.04 9.88 11.99
CA THR A 377 -5.22 9.89 11.13
C THR A 377 -6.46 9.99 12.01
N ILE A 378 -7.28 11.01 11.77
CA ILE A 378 -8.53 11.24 12.49
C ILE A 378 -9.69 11.07 11.52
N PHE A 379 -10.62 10.18 11.83
CA PHE A 379 -11.68 9.83 10.89
C PHE A 379 -12.99 9.42 11.59
N ASP A 380 -14.11 9.62 10.90
CA ASP A 380 -15.39 9.06 11.30
C ASP A 380 -15.56 7.67 10.67
N PRO A 381 -15.54 6.58 11.47
CA PRO A 381 -15.65 5.22 10.93
C PRO A 381 -17.04 4.84 10.43
N LYS A 382 -18.06 5.66 10.68
CA LYS A 382 -19.48 5.37 10.39
C LYS A 382 -20.05 6.23 9.29
N ALA A 383 -19.46 7.40 9.02
CA ALA A 383 -19.95 8.34 8.02
C ALA A 383 -20.06 7.67 6.64
N ASP A 384 -21.13 7.98 5.93
CA ASP A 384 -21.25 7.63 4.52
C ASP A 384 -20.42 8.62 3.68
N ARG A 385 -19.62 8.07 2.77
CA ARG A 385 -18.81 8.81 1.83
C ARG A 385 -19.16 8.38 0.40
N LEU A 386 -19.75 9.29 -0.36
CA LEU A 386 -19.88 9.11 -1.81
C LEU A 386 -18.50 9.35 -2.44
N VAL A 387 -17.97 8.37 -3.17
CA VAL A 387 -16.74 8.53 -3.93
C VAL A 387 -17.05 9.39 -5.16
N SER A 388 -16.57 10.62 -5.16
CA SER A 388 -16.71 11.55 -6.29
C SER A 388 -15.67 11.24 -7.38
N ASP A 389 -15.79 11.92 -8.50
CA ASP A 389 -14.80 11.93 -9.60
C ASP A 389 -13.69 12.98 -9.39
N HIS A 390 -13.73 13.70 -8.29
CA HIS A 390 -12.70 14.66 -7.89
C HIS A 390 -11.76 14.03 -6.89
N PHE A 391 -10.51 13.91 -7.26
CA PHE A 391 -9.43 13.36 -6.46
C PHE A 391 -8.34 14.43 -6.22
N ALA A 392 -7.63 14.31 -5.12
CA ALA A 392 -6.41 15.07 -4.88
C ALA A 392 -5.24 14.56 -5.75
N SER A 393 -5.23 13.25 -6.07
CA SER A 393 -4.40 12.67 -7.11
C SER A 393 -4.65 13.38 -8.45
N LYS A 394 -3.62 13.52 -9.26
CA LYS A 394 -3.72 14.04 -10.63
C LYS A 394 -4.60 13.17 -11.52
N ALA A 395 -4.66 11.88 -11.24
CA ALA A 395 -5.42 10.90 -11.99
C ALA A 395 -6.71 10.49 -11.27
N GLY A 396 -7.78 10.29 -12.05
CA GLY A 396 -9.09 9.85 -11.56
C GLY A 396 -9.49 8.43 -11.98
N ASN A 397 -8.52 7.55 -12.30
CA ASN A 397 -8.79 6.19 -12.75
C ASN A 397 -9.18 5.25 -11.60
N SER A 398 -10.27 5.58 -10.92
CA SER A 398 -10.86 4.79 -9.83
C SER A 398 -12.14 4.10 -10.30
N PRO A 399 -12.29 2.79 -10.10
CA PRO A 399 -13.53 2.09 -10.39
C PRO A 399 -14.63 2.37 -9.36
N PHE A 400 -14.29 2.96 -8.23
CA PHE A 400 -15.20 3.19 -7.11
C PHE A 400 -16.03 4.48 -7.24
N VAL A 401 -15.78 5.32 -8.25
CA VAL A 401 -16.57 6.54 -8.49
C VAL A 401 -18.06 6.22 -8.58
N GLY A 402 -18.85 6.95 -7.77
CA GLY A 402 -20.29 6.77 -7.63
C GLY A 402 -20.72 5.74 -6.56
N GLU A 403 -19.79 5.07 -5.91
CA GLU A 403 -20.08 4.17 -4.78
C GLU A 403 -20.15 4.95 -3.46
N THR A 404 -21.04 4.51 -2.58
CA THR A 404 -21.10 5.00 -1.19
C THR A 404 -20.36 4.00 -0.30
N LEU A 405 -19.28 4.44 0.32
CA LEU A 405 -18.44 3.68 1.24
C LEU A 405 -18.61 4.20 2.67
N LYS A 406 -18.24 3.39 3.67
CA LYS A 406 -18.17 3.80 5.07
C LYS A 406 -16.80 4.41 5.37
N GLY A 407 -16.81 5.43 6.23
CA GLY A 407 -15.62 6.08 6.74
C GLY A 407 -15.21 7.31 5.95
N LYS A 408 -14.92 8.37 6.68
CA LYS A 408 -14.46 9.64 6.13
C LYS A 408 -13.29 10.16 6.96
N VAL A 409 -12.14 10.43 6.31
CA VAL A 409 -11.01 11.10 6.94
C VAL A 409 -11.43 12.54 7.26
N ALA A 410 -11.25 12.95 8.50
CA ALA A 410 -11.51 14.31 8.96
C ALA A 410 -10.21 15.14 9.00
N PHE A 411 -9.13 14.55 9.53
CA PHE A 411 -7.83 15.19 9.57
C PHE A 411 -6.71 14.17 9.37
N THR A 412 -5.66 14.59 8.70
CA THR A 412 -4.37 13.92 8.66
C THR A 412 -3.32 14.84 9.23
N ILE A 413 -2.59 14.39 10.24
CA ILE A 413 -1.55 15.13 10.93
C ILE A 413 -0.23 14.41 10.70
N CYS A 414 0.75 15.11 10.16
CA CYS A 414 2.11 14.60 9.94
C CYS A 414 3.10 15.55 10.59
N ASP A 415 4.07 15.00 11.34
CA ASP A 415 5.02 15.82 12.11
C ASP A 415 4.33 16.90 12.99
N GLY A 416 3.14 16.59 13.52
CA GLY A 416 2.34 17.49 14.34
C GLY A 416 1.63 18.63 13.59
N GLN A 417 1.67 18.63 12.26
CA GLN A 417 0.99 19.62 11.41
C GLN A 417 -0.21 18.99 10.72
N VAL A 418 -1.33 19.70 10.68
CA VAL A 418 -2.50 19.30 9.88
C VAL A 418 -2.14 19.47 8.41
N ILE A 419 -2.02 18.34 7.69
CA ILE A 419 -1.71 18.30 6.25
C ILE A 419 -2.94 18.07 5.38
N PHE A 420 -4.05 17.64 6.00
CA PHE A 420 -5.36 17.50 5.35
C PHE A 420 -6.47 17.75 6.36
N GLN A 421 -7.54 18.42 5.89
CA GLN A 421 -8.81 18.61 6.59
C GLN A 421 -9.95 18.35 5.60
N GLY A 422 -10.82 17.34 5.92
CA GLY A 422 -11.90 16.85 5.06
C GLY A 422 -13.32 17.24 5.46
#